data_e0a09611906afd3f34430b0d0282a51f
#
_entry.id   e0a09611906afd3f34430b0d0282a51f
#
_cell.length_a   1.000
_cell.length_b   1.000
_cell.length_c   1.000
_cell.angle_alpha   90.00
_cell.angle_beta   90.00
_cell.angle_gamma   90.00
#
_symmetry.space_group_name_H-M   'P 1'
#
loop_
_entity.id
_entity.type
_entity.pdbx_description
1 polymer ?
#
loop_
_entity_poly.entity_id
_entity_poly.type
_entity_poly.pdbx_seq_one_letter_code
_entity_poly.pdbx_strand_id
1 'polypeptide(L)'
;MSNSSAKAEAATRQVLDHHLGAFAHGVEEILKDYDDSSALVTPDKTFRGREEIAGFFKAFLDGADPAFWPAFKITSMSTVCDVAYLAWEAKPWVTLATDTLVVKEGKIAVQTFTSFSA
;
A
#
# COMPACT_ATOMS: atom_id res chain seq x y z
N MET A 1 -10.59 -16.51 20.53
CA MET A 1 -9.80 -16.81 19.34
C MET A 1 -10.36 -16.13 18.11
N SER A 2 -11.55 -16.54 17.68
CA SER A 2 -12.16 -15.94 16.49
C SER A 2 -12.40 -14.44 16.63
N ASN A 3 -12.73 -13.95 17.84
CA ASN A 3 -12.93 -12.50 18.06
C ASN A 3 -11.65 -11.70 17.87
N SER A 4 -10.50 -12.25 18.30
CA SER A 4 -9.21 -11.58 18.11
C SER A 4 -8.84 -11.49 16.64
N SER A 5 -9.06 -12.59 15.90
CA SER A 5 -8.79 -12.60 14.46
C SER A 5 -9.73 -11.65 13.72
N ALA A 6 -11.00 -11.64 14.09
CA ALA A 6 -11.97 -10.74 13.46
C ALA A 6 -11.63 -9.27 13.71
N LYS A 7 -11.22 -8.94 14.94
CA LYS A 7 -10.80 -7.58 15.27
C LYS A 7 -9.54 -7.18 14.51
N ALA A 8 -8.57 -8.08 14.43
CA ALA A 8 -7.33 -7.82 13.70
C ALA A 8 -7.64 -7.61 12.21
N GLU A 9 -8.51 -8.43 11.64
CA GLU A 9 -8.89 -8.30 10.24
C GLU A 9 -9.62 -6.99 9.98
N ALA A 10 -10.52 -6.58 10.87
CA ALA A 10 -11.23 -5.31 10.74
C ALA A 10 -10.26 -4.13 10.80
N ALA A 11 -9.33 -4.16 11.75
CA ALA A 11 -8.33 -3.11 11.88
C ALA A 11 -7.42 -3.05 10.66
N THR A 12 -7.00 -4.21 10.15
CA THR A 12 -6.18 -4.32 8.95
C THR A 12 -6.91 -3.76 7.75
N ARG A 13 -8.19 -4.10 7.61
CA ARG A 13 -9.01 -3.60 6.49
C ARG A 13 -9.18 -2.09 6.54
N GLN A 14 -9.36 -1.53 7.74
CA GLN A 14 -9.44 -0.08 7.88
C GLN A 14 -8.18 0.62 7.37
N VAL A 15 -7.01 0.08 7.73
CA VAL A 15 -5.75 0.66 7.27
C VAL A 15 -5.62 0.53 5.75
N LEU A 16 -5.97 -0.63 5.20
CA LEU A 16 -5.95 -0.83 3.74
C LEU A 16 -6.87 0.16 3.04
N ASP A 17 -8.10 0.31 3.52
CA ASP A 17 -9.07 1.21 2.90
C ASP A 17 -8.58 2.66 2.96
N HIS A 18 -8.01 3.07 4.10
CA HIS A 18 -7.44 4.41 4.21
C HIS A 18 -6.26 4.59 3.26
N HIS A 19 -5.36 3.60 3.20
CA HIS A 19 -4.20 3.64 2.30
C HIS A 19 -4.63 3.86 0.85
N LEU A 20 -5.61 3.09 0.39
CA LEU A 20 -6.09 3.21 -0.98
C LEU A 20 -6.71 4.57 -1.26
N GLY A 21 -7.50 5.09 -0.33
CA GLY A 21 -8.13 6.40 -0.48
C GLY A 21 -7.17 7.57 -0.35
N ALA A 22 -6.08 7.37 0.38
CA ALA A 22 -5.13 8.44 0.69
C ALA A 22 -4.39 8.96 -0.55
N PHE A 23 -4.26 8.14 -1.59
CA PHE A 23 -3.57 8.55 -2.82
C PHE A 23 -4.24 9.75 -3.48
N ALA A 24 -5.53 9.94 -3.28
CA ALA A 24 -6.25 11.09 -3.82
C ALA A 24 -5.94 12.39 -3.06
N HIS A 25 -5.28 12.30 -1.91
CA HIS A 25 -5.05 13.45 -1.02
C HIS A 25 -3.57 13.78 -0.81
N GLY A 26 -2.67 13.03 -1.42
CA GLY A 26 -1.24 13.34 -1.42
C GLY A 26 -0.42 12.59 -0.38
N VAL A 27 0.89 12.86 -0.39
CA VAL A 27 1.87 12.10 0.40
C VAL A 27 1.61 12.20 1.89
N GLU A 28 1.25 13.38 2.39
CA GLU A 28 1.03 13.55 3.83
C GLU A 28 -0.10 12.66 4.35
N GLU A 29 -1.16 12.52 3.57
CA GLU A 29 -2.26 11.64 3.94
C GLU A 29 -1.84 10.17 3.90
N ILE A 30 -1.07 9.78 2.88
CA ILE A 30 -0.53 8.43 2.77
C ILE A 30 0.32 8.09 3.98
N LEU A 31 1.16 9.03 4.43
CA LEU A 31 2.07 8.80 5.54
C LEU A 31 1.40 8.63 6.90
N LYS A 32 0.12 8.96 7.01
CA LYS A 32 -0.60 8.73 8.27
C LYS A 32 -0.68 7.26 8.64
N ASP A 33 -0.53 6.37 7.66
CA ASP A 33 -0.56 4.92 7.88
C ASP A 33 0.81 4.33 8.25
N TYR A 34 1.86 5.16 8.30
CA TYR A 34 3.23 4.70 8.55
C TYR A 34 3.82 5.40 9.76
N ASP A 35 4.82 4.76 10.37
CA ASP A 35 5.63 5.40 11.42
C ASP A 35 7.12 5.22 11.12
N ASP A 36 7.97 5.67 12.03
CA ASP A 36 9.41 5.64 11.79
C ASP A 36 10.00 4.24 11.81
N SER A 37 9.22 3.25 12.29
CA SER A 37 9.62 1.84 12.27
C SER A 37 9.17 1.12 11.01
N SER A 38 8.34 1.76 10.19
CA SER A 38 7.80 1.12 8.97
C SER A 38 8.88 0.87 7.94
N ALA A 39 8.69 -0.19 7.15
CA ALA A 39 9.56 -0.50 6.02
C ALA A 39 8.73 -0.85 4.79
N LEU A 40 9.13 -0.34 3.65
CA LEU A 40 8.54 -0.66 2.36
C LEU A 40 9.60 -1.33 1.51
N VAL A 41 9.34 -2.57 1.11
CA VAL A 41 10.30 -3.41 0.41
C VAL A 41 9.89 -3.56 -1.05
N THR A 42 10.78 -3.21 -1.95
CA THR A 42 10.60 -3.40 -3.39
C THR A 42 11.70 -4.30 -3.91
N PRO A 43 11.62 -4.82 -5.14
CA PRO A 43 12.69 -5.63 -5.70
C PRO A 43 14.04 -4.90 -5.74
N ASP A 44 14.03 -3.58 -5.83
CA ASP A 44 15.26 -2.81 -6.01
C ASP A 44 15.81 -2.26 -4.71
N LYS A 45 14.95 -1.97 -3.72
CA LYS A 45 15.38 -1.22 -2.55
C LYS A 45 14.36 -1.38 -1.41
N THR A 46 14.84 -1.27 -0.17
CA THR A 46 14.00 -1.15 1.01
C THR A 46 14.03 0.30 1.49
N PHE A 47 12.84 0.86 1.69
CA PHE A 47 12.66 2.22 2.20
C PHE A 47 12.27 2.12 3.66
N ARG A 48 13.05 2.73 4.55
CA ARG A 48 12.86 2.61 6.00
C ARG A 48 12.48 3.94 6.61
N GLY A 49 11.40 3.94 7.38
CA GLY A 49 10.92 5.11 8.09
C GLY A 49 10.12 6.03 7.20
N ARG A 50 9.42 6.96 7.85
CA ARG A 50 8.49 7.85 7.14
C ARG A 50 9.17 8.71 6.08
N GLU A 51 10.37 9.18 6.36
CA GLU A 51 11.06 10.06 5.41
C GLU A 51 11.38 9.36 4.10
N GLU A 52 11.96 8.14 4.18
CA GLU A 52 12.29 7.39 2.96
C GLU A 52 11.03 6.94 2.24
N ILE A 53 10.03 6.50 2.99
CA ILE A 53 8.75 6.07 2.40
C ILE A 53 8.06 7.26 1.71
N ALA A 54 8.14 8.45 2.32
CA ALA A 54 7.62 9.66 1.68
C ALA A 54 8.29 9.91 0.33
N GLY A 55 9.59 9.73 0.25
CA GLY A 55 10.32 9.89 -1.01
C GLY A 55 9.83 8.94 -2.09
N PHE A 56 9.55 7.70 -1.71
CA PHE A 56 9.00 6.71 -2.63
C PHE A 56 7.64 7.14 -3.18
N PHE A 57 6.72 7.51 -2.31
CA PHE A 57 5.38 7.89 -2.75
C PHE A 57 5.36 9.22 -3.50
N LYS A 58 6.22 10.17 -3.11
CA LYS A 58 6.33 11.42 -3.83
C LYS A 58 6.77 11.17 -5.28
N ALA A 59 7.78 10.34 -5.46
CA ALA A 59 8.26 10.00 -6.80
C ALA A 59 7.16 9.29 -7.60
N PHE A 60 6.42 8.39 -6.96
CA PHE A 60 5.34 7.67 -7.61
C PHE A 60 4.24 8.63 -8.07
N LEU A 61 3.80 9.51 -7.19
CA LEU A 61 2.72 10.45 -7.52
C LEU A 61 3.16 11.46 -8.58
N ASP A 62 4.38 11.97 -8.47
CA ASP A 62 4.89 12.96 -9.42
C ASP A 62 5.11 12.35 -10.81
N GLY A 63 5.43 11.06 -10.87
CA GLY A 63 5.71 10.38 -12.13
C GLY A 63 4.48 9.77 -12.80
N ALA A 64 3.34 9.73 -12.13
CA ALA A 64 2.15 9.08 -12.68
C ALA A 64 1.54 9.94 -13.79
N ASP A 65 1.28 9.30 -14.95
CA ASP A 65 0.56 9.95 -16.03
C ASP A 65 -0.87 10.25 -15.56
N PRO A 66 -1.47 11.38 -15.98
CA PRO A 66 -2.87 11.66 -15.61
C PRO A 66 -3.84 10.53 -15.96
N ALA A 67 -3.57 9.76 -16.99
CA ALA A 67 -4.43 8.65 -17.39
C ALA A 67 -4.19 7.39 -16.55
N PHE A 68 -3.19 7.37 -15.68
CA PHE A 68 -2.89 6.23 -14.81
C PHE A 68 -4.06 5.94 -13.87
N TRP A 69 -4.58 6.97 -13.20
CA TRP A 69 -5.61 6.78 -12.19
C TRP A 69 -6.92 6.23 -12.75
N PRO A 70 -7.43 6.73 -13.89
CA PRO A 70 -8.60 6.09 -14.51
C PRO A 70 -8.35 4.65 -14.94
N ALA A 71 -7.10 4.28 -15.23
CA ALA A 71 -6.73 2.92 -15.61
C ALA A 71 -6.51 2.00 -14.42
N PHE A 72 -6.33 2.54 -13.23
CA PHE A 72 -6.09 1.76 -12.01
C PHE A 72 -7.29 0.87 -11.71
N LYS A 73 -7.03 -0.42 -11.49
CA LYS A 73 -8.08 -1.38 -11.21
C LYS A 73 -7.55 -2.46 -10.25
N ILE A 74 -8.26 -2.63 -9.15
CA ILE A 74 -7.95 -3.70 -8.20
C ILE A 74 -8.50 -5.01 -8.77
N THR A 75 -7.64 -6.01 -8.89
CA THR A 75 -8.04 -7.31 -9.45
C THR A 75 -8.22 -8.36 -8.36
N SER A 76 -7.58 -8.20 -7.20
CA SER A 76 -7.72 -9.11 -6.09
C SER A 76 -7.42 -8.39 -4.78
N MET A 77 -8.13 -8.73 -3.72
CA MET A 77 -7.91 -8.12 -2.42
C MET A 77 -8.33 -9.12 -1.35
N SER A 78 -7.49 -9.31 -0.33
CA SER A 78 -7.75 -10.24 0.74
C SER A 78 -7.15 -9.74 2.04
N THR A 79 -7.82 -10.00 3.16
CA THR A 79 -7.35 -9.62 4.48
C THR A 79 -7.39 -10.86 5.37
N VAL A 80 -6.26 -11.20 5.98
CA VAL A 80 -6.13 -12.32 6.90
C VAL A 80 -5.39 -11.84 8.14
N CYS A 81 -6.05 -11.82 9.29
CA CYS A 81 -5.50 -11.32 10.55
C CYS A 81 -4.89 -9.93 10.34
N ASP A 82 -3.59 -9.79 10.57
CA ASP A 82 -2.89 -8.51 10.43
C ASP A 82 -2.25 -8.30 9.05
N VAL A 83 -2.61 -9.14 8.07
CA VAL A 83 -2.02 -9.07 6.73
C VAL A 83 -3.09 -8.74 5.70
N ALA A 84 -2.80 -7.76 4.84
CA ALA A 84 -3.64 -7.44 3.68
C ALA A 84 -2.85 -7.70 2.41
N TYR A 85 -3.53 -8.25 1.42
CA TYR A 85 -2.96 -8.53 0.10
C TYR A 85 -3.77 -7.79 -0.95
N LEU A 86 -3.07 -7.20 -1.91
CA LEU A 86 -3.69 -6.43 -2.97
C LEU A 86 -3.00 -6.74 -4.29
N ALA A 87 -3.77 -7.06 -5.31
CA ALA A 87 -3.26 -7.14 -6.68
C ALA A 87 -4.03 -6.15 -7.54
N TRP A 88 -3.33 -5.46 -8.43
CA TRP A 88 -3.94 -4.43 -9.25
C TRP A 88 -3.21 -4.27 -10.58
N GLU A 89 -3.82 -3.53 -11.46
CA GLU A 89 -3.25 -3.18 -12.76
C GLU A 89 -3.55 -1.71 -13.07
N ALA A 90 -2.81 -1.13 -13.99
CA ALA A 90 -3.07 0.19 -14.55
C ALA A 90 -2.47 0.21 -15.96
N LYS A 91 -3.14 -0.48 -16.88
CA LYS A 91 -2.64 -0.66 -18.23
C LYS A 91 -2.71 0.65 -19.03
N PRO A 92 -1.72 0.91 -19.88
CA PRO A 92 -0.60 0.05 -20.27
C PRO A 92 0.64 0.18 -19.37
N TRP A 93 0.63 1.04 -18.35
CA TRP A 93 1.84 1.30 -17.54
C TRP A 93 2.19 0.13 -16.62
N VAL A 94 1.18 -0.49 -16.01
CA VAL A 94 1.37 -1.60 -15.09
C VAL A 94 0.44 -2.72 -15.50
N THR A 95 1.00 -3.88 -15.81
CA THR A 95 0.21 -5.05 -16.19
C THR A 95 -0.18 -5.88 -14.98
N LEU A 96 0.64 -5.86 -13.94
CA LEU A 96 0.36 -6.53 -12.68
C LEU A 96 1.21 -5.90 -11.58
N ALA A 97 0.58 -5.57 -10.48
CA ALA A 97 1.29 -5.16 -9.26
C ALA A 97 0.68 -5.88 -8.07
N THR A 98 1.50 -6.18 -7.08
CA THR A 98 1.05 -6.76 -5.83
C THR A 98 1.63 -5.98 -4.66
N ASP A 99 0.81 -5.82 -3.62
CA ASP A 99 1.21 -5.23 -2.36
C ASP A 99 0.79 -6.16 -1.24
N THR A 100 1.66 -6.32 -0.25
CA THR A 100 1.31 -6.98 0.99
C THR A 100 1.56 -5.99 2.12
N LEU A 101 0.57 -5.79 2.97
CA LEU A 101 0.67 -4.90 4.12
C LEU A 101 0.61 -5.74 5.39
N VAL A 102 1.57 -5.55 6.29
CA VAL A 102 1.51 -6.08 7.64
C VAL A 102 1.17 -4.93 8.58
N VAL A 103 0.02 -5.02 9.23
CA VAL A 103 -0.53 -3.92 10.03
C VAL A 103 -0.34 -4.23 11.51
N LYS A 104 0.25 -3.29 12.24
CA LYS A 104 0.47 -3.38 13.69
C LYS A 104 0.04 -2.06 14.33
N GLU A 105 -0.83 -2.15 15.31
CA GLU A 105 -1.26 -0.98 16.08
C GLU A 105 -1.75 0.17 15.20
N GLY A 106 -2.53 -0.18 14.17
CA GLY A 106 -3.13 0.81 13.28
C GLY A 106 -2.19 1.40 12.23
N LYS A 107 -0.98 0.87 12.12
CA LYS A 107 0.02 1.35 11.15
C LYS A 107 0.51 0.21 10.27
N ILE A 108 0.99 0.55 9.09
CA ILE A 108 1.65 -0.40 8.21
C ILE A 108 3.08 -0.58 8.72
N ALA A 109 3.35 -1.72 9.35
CA ALA A 109 4.69 -1.99 9.85
C ALA A 109 5.62 -2.39 8.71
N VAL A 110 5.13 -3.23 7.79
CA VAL A 110 5.90 -3.66 6.61
C VAL A 110 4.96 -3.68 5.42
N GLN A 111 5.43 -3.16 4.30
CA GLN A 111 4.74 -3.29 3.04
C GLN A 111 5.70 -3.83 2.00
N THR A 112 5.25 -4.79 1.21
CA THR A 112 6.00 -5.20 0.01
C THR A 112 5.27 -4.68 -1.21
N PHE A 113 6.01 -4.35 -2.24
CA PHE A 113 5.44 -3.87 -3.49
C PHE A 113 6.28 -4.38 -4.66
N THR A 114 5.62 -5.00 -5.63
CA THR A 114 6.25 -5.46 -6.86
C THR A 114 5.31 -5.15 -8.01
N SER A 115 5.85 -4.61 -9.10
CA SER A 115 5.05 -4.33 -10.29
C SER A 115 5.78 -4.79 -11.55
N PHE A 116 4.99 -5.14 -12.54
CA PHE A 116 5.46 -5.51 -13.88
C PHE A 116 4.83 -4.57 -14.90
N SER A 117 5.64 -4.11 -15.85
CA SER A 117 5.14 -3.33 -16.97
C SER A 117 5.29 -4.10 -18.26
N ALA A 118 4.49 -3.74 -19.24
CA ALA A 118 4.54 -4.40 -20.54
C ALA A 118 5.81 -4.02 -21.31
#